data_47b2c16e78a21eff5bbbabb39e227e64
#
_entry.id   47b2c16e78a21eff5bbbabb39e227e64
#
_cell.length_a   1.000
_cell.length_b   1.000
_cell.length_c   1.000
_cell.angle_alpha   90.00
_cell.angle_beta   90.00
_cell.angle_gamma   90.00
#
_symmetry.space_group_name_H-M   'P 1'
#
loop_
_entity.id
_entity.type
_entity.pdbx_description
1 polymer ?
#
loop_
_entity_poly.entity_id
_entity_poly.type
_entity_poly.pdbx_seq_one_letter_code
_entity_poly.pdbx_strand_id
1 'polypeptide(L)'
;MPSPEQVQRDTSLADTDNDTLWLGCEKSSRKNTAVRACVAAFSWETLAYLALNKKLVLDLTPCGECENDACAAQLRKELTRLVEFLGPQLFESRVTLAYQQEDAPYHVQELSRREMFSHMTEGSRAGTKKLLQMLPGLRSEEDSAADFRLLLHQRTKQLKAASETPLRYGWYLPNFTQKCFGCGKCEKACRSGALKLEDLPDGQTRVVVTPWKCSECGVCVAACSNSGIDGMKLRQLTTLGPVSVYKCSKTLCAD
;
A
#
# COMPACT_ATOMS: atom_id res chain seq x y z
N MET A 1 6.87 11.26 -2.14
CA MET A 1 6.60 10.09 -2.99
C MET A 1 7.93 9.41 -3.28
N PRO A 2 8.03 8.06 -3.22
CA PRO A 2 9.27 7.38 -3.55
C PRO A 2 9.64 7.60 -5.02
N SER A 3 10.94 7.73 -5.32
CA SER A 3 11.41 7.85 -6.70
C SER A 3 11.25 6.50 -7.44
N PRO A 4 11.19 6.47 -8.79
CA PRO A 4 11.14 5.23 -9.57
C PRO A 4 12.28 4.26 -9.21
N GLU A 5 13.47 4.78 -8.92
CA GLU A 5 14.62 3.98 -8.46
C GLU A 5 14.41 3.40 -7.06
N GLN A 6 13.69 4.11 -6.20
CA GLN A 6 13.31 3.66 -4.87
C GLN A 6 12.29 2.51 -4.94
N VAL A 7 11.26 2.67 -5.80
CA VAL A 7 10.28 1.61 -6.09
C VAL A 7 10.96 0.35 -6.62
N GLN A 8 11.89 0.51 -7.56
CA GLN A 8 12.63 -0.60 -8.15
C GLN A 8 13.51 -1.31 -7.13
N ARG A 9 14.17 -0.56 -6.24
CA ARG A 9 14.98 -1.10 -5.15
C ARG A 9 14.13 -1.87 -4.15
N ASP A 10 13.02 -1.30 -3.76
CA ASP A 10 12.15 -1.86 -2.72
C ASP A 10 11.41 -3.11 -3.22
N THR A 11 11.09 -3.20 -4.53
CA THR A 11 10.53 -4.42 -5.13
C THR A 11 11.57 -5.53 -5.25
N SER A 12 12.83 -5.21 -5.56
CA SER A 12 13.90 -6.22 -5.63
C SER A 12 14.21 -6.86 -4.26
N LEU A 13 13.94 -6.17 -3.15
CA LEU A 13 14.07 -6.72 -1.80
C LEU A 13 13.09 -7.87 -1.51
N ALA A 14 11.95 -7.89 -2.18
CA ALA A 14 10.99 -8.98 -2.03
C ALA A 14 11.44 -10.27 -2.69
N ASP A 15 12.35 -10.20 -3.66
CA ASP A 15 12.83 -11.34 -4.46
C ASP A 15 14.08 -12.03 -3.89
N THR A 16 14.58 -11.60 -2.71
CA THR A 16 15.72 -12.26 -2.06
C THR A 16 15.29 -13.61 -1.47
N ASP A 17 16.18 -14.62 -1.45
CA ASP A 17 15.88 -15.99 -0.96
C ASP A 17 15.59 -16.10 0.55
N ASN A 18 15.82 -15.04 1.32
CA ASN A 18 15.56 -15.01 2.75
C ASN A 18 14.09 -14.77 3.07
N ASP A 19 13.50 -15.62 3.91
CA ASP A 19 12.11 -15.47 4.40
C ASP A 19 11.89 -14.23 5.28
N THR A 20 12.96 -13.64 5.80
CA THR A 20 12.92 -12.47 6.68
C THR A 20 13.73 -11.33 6.10
N LEU A 21 13.11 -10.16 5.97
CA LEU A 21 13.72 -8.93 5.49
C LEU A 21 13.94 -7.95 6.66
N TRP A 22 15.17 -7.49 6.81
CA TRP A 22 15.56 -6.51 7.81
C TRP A 22 15.69 -5.11 7.20
N LEU A 23 14.99 -4.15 7.77
CA LEU A 23 15.10 -2.73 7.41
C LEU A 23 15.58 -1.94 8.63
N GLY A 24 16.61 -1.14 8.47
CA GLY A 24 17.13 -0.31 9.54
C GLY A 24 17.89 0.89 9.00
N CYS A 25 18.03 1.94 9.81
CA CYS A 25 18.74 3.14 9.40
C CYS A 25 20.28 2.95 9.46
N GLU A 26 21.02 3.89 8.88
CA GLU A 26 22.49 3.85 8.84
C GLU A 26 23.13 3.88 10.24
N LYS A 27 22.42 4.40 11.24
CA LYS A 27 22.84 4.42 12.65
C LYS A 27 22.61 3.09 13.36
N SER A 28 21.96 2.11 12.72
CA SER A 28 21.77 0.78 13.30
C SER A 28 23.12 0.10 13.52
N SER A 29 23.33 -0.41 14.72
CA SER A 29 24.50 -1.23 15.07
C SER A 29 24.46 -2.62 14.44
N ARG A 30 23.30 -3.02 13.90
CA ARG A 30 23.11 -4.34 13.26
C ARG A 30 23.75 -4.36 11.90
N LYS A 31 24.73 -5.25 11.71
CA LYS A 31 25.49 -5.39 10.45
C LYS A 31 24.65 -5.96 9.30
N ASN A 32 23.50 -6.52 9.59
CA ASN A 32 22.73 -7.40 8.70
C ASN A 32 21.43 -6.77 8.19
N THR A 33 21.31 -5.46 8.23
CA THR A 33 20.18 -4.78 7.62
C THR A 33 20.33 -4.80 6.10
N ALA A 34 19.36 -5.37 5.39
CA ALA A 34 19.35 -5.44 3.93
C ALA A 34 19.31 -4.03 3.30
N VAL A 35 18.71 -3.07 3.99
CA VAL A 35 18.63 -1.67 3.55
C VAL A 35 19.01 -0.77 4.72
N ARG A 36 20.00 0.08 4.48
CA ARG A 36 20.41 1.14 5.40
C ARG A 36 19.80 2.46 4.95
N ALA A 37 18.52 2.63 5.24
CA ALA A 37 17.81 3.88 5.03
C ALA A 37 16.91 4.13 6.23
N CYS A 38 16.57 5.38 6.50
CA CYS A 38 15.62 5.70 7.54
C CYS A 38 14.29 4.96 7.28
N VAL A 39 13.83 4.17 8.25
CA VAL A 39 12.58 3.39 8.09
C VAL A 39 11.37 4.31 7.82
N ALA A 40 11.40 5.55 8.32
CA ALA A 40 10.39 6.55 8.04
C ALA A 40 10.33 7.03 6.55
N ALA A 41 11.36 6.69 5.75
CA ALA A 41 11.34 7.01 4.32
C ALA A 41 10.48 6.02 3.51
N PHE A 42 10.13 4.86 4.08
CA PHE A 42 9.26 3.89 3.41
C PHE A 42 7.79 4.27 3.61
N SER A 43 7.03 4.31 2.52
CA SER A 43 5.59 4.46 2.60
C SER A 43 4.93 3.19 3.16
N TRP A 44 3.75 3.32 3.74
CA TRP A 44 3.00 2.17 4.23
C TRP A 44 2.68 1.16 3.11
N GLU A 45 2.48 1.62 1.87
CA GLU A 45 2.26 0.74 0.73
C GLU A 45 3.47 -0.15 0.46
N THR A 46 4.67 0.43 0.54
CA THR A 46 5.94 -0.31 0.39
C THR A 46 6.09 -1.33 1.50
N LEU A 47 5.93 -0.91 2.76
CA LEU A 47 6.02 -1.80 3.91
C LEU A 47 4.98 -2.92 3.85
N ALA A 48 3.76 -2.62 3.42
CA ALA A 48 2.69 -3.61 3.23
C ALA A 48 3.05 -4.64 2.16
N TYR A 49 3.56 -4.19 1.01
CA TYR A 49 3.99 -5.09 -0.06
C TYR A 49 5.10 -6.03 0.41
N LEU A 50 6.12 -5.50 1.10
CA LEU A 50 7.21 -6.29 1.65
C LEU A 50 6.69 -7.29 2.70
N ALA A 51 5.83 -6.86 3.63
CA ALA A 51 5.25 -7.72 4.67
C ALA A 51 4.34 -8.83 4.11
N LEU A 52 3.64 -8.59 3.00
CA LEU A 52 2.84 -9.62 2.32
C LEU A 52 3.69 -10.67 1.59
N ASN A 53 4.94 -10.35 1.29
CA ASN A 53 5.85 -11.28 0.63
C ASN A 53 6.78 -12.00 1.61
N LYS A 54 7.21 -11.32 2.70
CA LYS A 54 8.20 -11.80 3.66
C LYS A 54 7.83 -11.43 5.09
N LYS A 55 8.52 -12.01 6.07
CA LYS A 55 8.55 -11.47 7.42
C LYS A 55 9.41 -10.21 7.42
N LEU A 56 8.88 -9.13 7.94
CA LEU A 56 9.54 -7.83 7.97
C LEU A 56 10.00 -7.52 9.40
N VAL A 57 11.27 -7.23 9.58
CA VAL A 57 11.80 -6.73 10.84
C VAL A 57 12.26 -5.29 10.64
N LEU A 58 11.64 -4.38 11.37
CA LEU A 58 11.99 -2.96 11.39
C LEU A 58 12.89 -2.69 12.58
N ASP A 59 14.17 -2.42 12.33
CA ASP A 59 15.11 -2.05 13.38
C ASP A 59 14.94 -0.58 13.75
N LEU A 60 14.27 -0.36 14.87
CA LEU A 60 13.95 0.94 15.44
C LEU A 60 14.87 1.29 16.63
N THR A 61 15.90 0.47 16.90
CA THR A 61 16.84 0.72 18.02
C THR A 61 17.45 2.12 17.99
N PRO A 62 17.85 2.69 16.81
CA PRO A 62 18.39 4.04 16.77
C PRO A 62 17.33 5.15 16.88
N CYS A 63 16.04 4.81 16.79
CA CYS A 63 14.98 5.82 16.76
C CYS A 63 14.75 6.46 18.13
N GLY A 64 15.09 5.78 19.22
CA GLY A 64 14.97 6.32 20.60
C GLY A 64 15.88 7.51 20.87
N GLU A 65 17.03 7.58 20.19
CA GLU A 65 18.04 8.64 20.32
C GLU A 65 18.11 9.53 19.05
N CYS A 66 17.10 9.43 18.17
CA CYS A 66 17.07 10.16 16.92
C CYS A 66 16.66 11.62 17.15
N GLU A 67 17.58 12.56 16.85
CA GLU A 67 17.33 14.00 16.98
C GLU A 67 16.29 14.55 15.96
N ASN A 68 15.81 13.71 15.04
CA ASN A 68 14.87 14.12 13.99
C ASN A 68 13.43 13.73 14.35
N ASP A 69 12.72 14.59 15.06
CA ASP A 69 11.32 14.40 15.45
C ASP A 69 10.37 14.21 14.26
N ALA A 70 10.68 14.82 13.11
CA ALA A 70 9.87 14.67 11.89
C ALA A 70 9.90 13.21 11.39
N CYS A 71 11.05 12.53 11.49
CA CYS A 71 11.14 11.11 11.14
C CYS A 71 10.29 10.24 12.06
N ALA A 72 10.28 10.52 13.36
CA ALA A 72 9.48 9.76 14.33
C ALA A 72 7.97 9.94 14.10
N ALA A 73 7.53 11.17 13.80
CA ALA A 73 6.14 11.47 13.47
C ALA A 73 5.70 10.78 12.17
N GLN A 74 6.53 10.86 11.13
CA GLN A 74 6.27 10.18 9.85
C GLN A 74 6.21 8.66 10.04
N LEU A 75 7.17 8.07 10.73
CA LEU A 75 7.17 6.63 10.99
C LEU A 75 5.89 6.17 11.69
N ARG A 76 5.46 6.88 12.74
CA ARG A 76 4.20 6.57 13.42
C ARG A 76 3.00 6.58 12.48
N LYS A 77 2.92 7.58 11.60
CA LYS A 77 1.85 7.69 10.60
C LYS A 77 1.86 6.49 9.65
N GLU A 78 3.02 6.14 9.11
CA GLU A 78 3.15 5.02 8.16
C GLU A 78 2.84 3.67 8.85
N LEU A 79 3.32 3.45 10.08
CA LEU A 79 3.03 2.24 10.84
C LEU A 79 1.54 2.14 11.22
N THR A 80 0.91 3.24 11.64
CA THR A 80 -0.53 3.24 11.91
C THR A 80 -1.31 2.81 10.68
N ARG A 81 -0.98 3.38 9.53
CA ARG A 81 -1.63 3.03 8.26
C ARG A 81 -1.36 1.60 7.84
N LEU A 82 -0.15 1.09 8.08
CA LEU A 82 0.23 -0.30 7.83
C LEU A 82 -0.61 -1.28 8.69
N VAL A 83 -0.77 -0.98 9.98
CA VAL A 83 -1.62 -1.77 10.91
C VAL A 83 -3.08 -1.75 10.46
N GLU A 84 -3.60 -0.59 10.07
CA GLU A 84 -4.98 -0.47 9.55
C GLU A 84 -5.18 -1.30 8.27
N PHE A 85 -4.16 -1.34 7.40
CA PHE A 85 -4.21 -2.12 6.16
C PHE A 85 -4.15 -3.62 6.42
N LEU A 86 -3.15 -4.10 7.15
CA LEU A 86 -2.94 -5.53 7.39
C LEU A 86 -3.94 -6.10 8.40
N GLY A 87 -4.43 -5.27 9.32
CA GLY A 87 -5.12 -5.70 10.53
C GLY A 87 -4.13 -6.25 11.58
N PRO A 88 -4.52 -6.28 12.88
CA PRO A 88 -3.60 -6.59 13.96
C PRO A 88 -2.99 -7.99 13.84
N GLN A 89 -3.80 -9.01 13.54
CA GLN A 89 -3.33 -10.39 13.47
C GLN A 89 -2.28 -10.62 12.38
N LEU A 90 -2.51 -10.09 11.16
CA LEU A 90 -1.58 -10.23 10.06
C LEU A 90 -0.33 -9.37 10.30
N PHE A 91 -0.49 -8.17 10.86
CA PHE A 91 0.62 -7.32 11.24
C PHE A 91 1.54 -8.03 12.23
N GLU A 92 1.05 -8.54 13.34
CA GLU A 92 1.83 -9.26 14.36
C GLU A 92 2.54 -10.51 13.80
N SER A 93 1.91 -11.22 12.87
CA SER A 93 2.51 -12.41 12.25
C SER A 93 3.58 -12.10 11.21
N ARG A 94 3.59 -10.89 10.64
CA ARG A 94 4.43 -10.51 9.49
C ARG A 94 5.43 -9.41 9.79
N VAL A 95 5.18 -8.56 10.79
CA VAL A 95 6.01 -7.40 11.09
C VAL A 95 6.48 -7.45 12.53
N THR A 96 7.78 -7.38 12.73
CA THR A 96 8.43 -7.25 14.04
C THR A 96 9.03 -5.86 14.16
N LEU A 97 8.69 -5.15 15.24
CA LEU A 97 9.30 -3.87 15.59
C LEU A 97 10.38 -4.12 16.62
N ALA A 98 11.64 -3.98 16.25
CA ALA A 98 12.78 -4.20 17.14
C ALA A 98 13.25 -2.87 17.75
N TYR A 99 12.93 -2.63 19.01
CA TYR A 99 13.35 -1.44 19.78
C TYR A 99 14.64 -1.66 20.58
N GLN A 100 14.96 -2.93 20.90
CA GLN A 100 16.17 -3.33 21.63
C GLN A 100 16.92 -4.38 20.80
N GLN A 101 18.23 -4.55 21.06
CA GLN A 101 19.04 -5.53 20.33
C GLN A 101 18.55 -6.97 20.50
N GLU A 102 17.85 -7.24 21.60
CA GLU A 102 17.38 -8.56 22.01
C GLU A 102 16.04 -8.96 21.37
N ASP A 103 15.27 -7.98 20.82
CA ASP A 103 13.92 -8.20 20.31
C ASP A 103 13.85 -9.00 19.00
N ALA A 104 14.99 -9.34 18.43
CA ALA A 104 15.00 -9.95 17.11
C ALA A 104 15.58 -11.36 17.12
N PRO A 105 14.88 -12.36 16.57
CA PRO A 105 15.36 -13.72 16.48
C PRO A 105 16.67 -13.77 15.67
N TYR A 106 17.70 -14.28 16.31
CA TYR A 106 19.01 -14.52 15.71
C TYR A 106 18.89 -15.64 14.67
N HIS A 107 18.95 -15.33 13.41
CA HIS A 107 19.49 -16.18 12.33
C HIS A 107 19.67 -15.31 11.09
N VAL A 108 20.89 -14.86 10.90
CA VAL A 108 21.25 -14.14 9.68
C VAL A 108 22.50 -14.80 9.11
N GLN A 109 22.35 -15.35 7.92
CA GLN A 109 23.51 -15.66 7.08
C GLN A 109 24.13 -14.34 6.63
N GLU A 110 25.42 -14.17 6.93
CA GLU A 110 26.20 -13.02 6.43
C GLU A 110 26.32 -13.13 4.91
N LEU A 111 25.50 -12.40 4.20
CA LEU A 111 25.73 -12.18 2.77
C LEU A 111 26.92 -11.22 2.63
N SER A 112 27.99 -11.66 1.99
CA SER A 112 29.11 -10.80 1.68
C SER A 112 28.67 -9.66 0.75
N ARG A 113 29.34 -8.49 0.81
CA ARG A 113 29.06 -7.37 -0.11
C ARG A 113 29.07 -7.80 -1.58
N ARG A 114 29.84 -8.82 -1.93
CA ARG A 114 29.96 -9.35 -3.29
C ARG A 114 28.72 -10.13 -3.71
N GLU A 115 28.14 -10.93 -2.82
CA GLU A 115 26.88 -11.67 -3.04
C GLU A 115 25.69 -10.73 -3.13
N MET A 116 25.67 -9.67 -2.30
CA MET A 116 24.64 -8.64 -2.37
C MET A 116 24.66 -7.91 -3.74
N PHE A 117 25.84 -7.61 -4.29
CA PHE A 117 25.97 -6.97 -5.60
C PHE A 117 25.64 -7.92 -6.76
N SER A 118 25.98 -9.22 -6.68
CA SER A 118 25.63 -10.20 -7.72
C SER A 118 24.14 -10.45 -7.79
N HIS A 119 23.45 -10.57 -6.65
CA HIS A 119 21.99 -10.71 -6.61
C HIS A 119 21.26 -9.42 -7.04
N MET A 120 21.82 -8.22 -6.76
CA MET A 120 21.28 -6.96 -7.30
C MET A 120 21.41 -6.84 -8.82
N THR A 121 22.47 -7.41 -9.43
CA THR A 121 22.71 -7.29 -10.88
C THR A 121 21.98 -8.37 -11.69
N GLU A 122 21.77 -9.55 -11.15
CA GLU A 122 21.08 -10.64 -11.85
C GLU A 122 19.55 -10.58 -11.70
N GLY A 123 19.05 -10.31 -10.50
CA GLY A 123 17.61 -10.16 -10.24
C GLY A 123 16.99 -8.96 -10.95
N SER A 124 17.70 -7.80 -10.99
CA SER A 124 17.18 -6.58 -11.62
C SER A 124 17.10 -6.67 -13.15
N ARG A 125 17.92 -7.48 -13.83
CA ARG A 125 17.86 -7.60 -15.31
C ARG A 125 16.75 -8.50 -15.82
N ALA A 126 16.35 -9.52 -15.09
CA ALA A 126 15.32 -10.46 -15.52
C ALA A 126 13.92 -10.06 -15.05
N GLY A 127 13.76 -9.63 -13.79
CA GLY A 127 12.45 -9.27 -13.19
C GLY A 127 11.90 -7.94 -13.72
N THR A 128 12.76 -6.92 -13.80
CA THR A 128 12.35 -5.57 -14.27
C THR A 128 11.99 -5.53 -15.75
N LYS A 129 12.73 -6.24 -16.63
CA LYS A 129 12.39 -6.31 -18.05
C LYS A 129 11.03 -6.98 -18.29
N LYS A 130 10.71 -8.03 -17.52
CA LYS A 130 9.45 -8.74 -17.63
C LYS A 130 8.28 -7.95 -17.07
N LEU A 131 8.48 -7.22 -15.98
CA LEU A 131 7.45 -6.35 -15.37
C LEU A 131 7.19 -5.10 -16.20
N LEU A 132 8.25 -4.43 -16.72
CA LEU A 132 8.12 -3.27 -17.61
C LEU A 132 7.52 -3.63 -18.98
N GLN A 133 7.76 -4.84 -19.49
CA GLN A 133 7.15 -5.31 -20.75
C GLN A 133 5.66 -5.66 -20.60
N MET A 134 5.19 -5.93 -19.38
CA MET A 134 3.77 -6.19 -19.09
C MET A 134 2.93 -4.93 -18.85
N LEU A 135 3.55 -3.75 -18.74
CA LEU A 135 2.89 -2.47 -18.46
C LEU A 135 3.21 -1.42 -19.54
N PRO A 136 2.63 -1.52 -20.76
CA PRO A 136 2.80 -0.46 -21.75
C PRO A 136 2.00 0.78 -21.30
N GLY A 137 2.70 1.90 -21.03
CA GLY A 137 2.09 3.21 -20.87
C GLY A 137 2.39 4.02 -19.61
N LEU A 138 3.27 3.56 -18.71
CA LEU A 138 3.61 4.30 -17.48
C LEU A 138 4.84 5.18 -17.66
N ARG A 139 4.61 6.47 -17.90
CA ARG A 139 5.66 7.53 -17.90
C ARG A 139 5.11 8.83 -17.31
N SER A 140 5.10 8.94 -15.98
CA SER A 140 5.10 10.24 -15.28
C SER A 140 5.49 10.04 -13.80
N GLU A 141 6.04 11.09 -13.17
CA GLU A 141 6.48 11.05 -11.76
C GLU A 141 5.32 10.83 -10.75
N GLU A 142 4.07 11.01 -11.17
CA GLU A 142 2.87 10.70 -10.38
C GLU A 142 2.58 9.18 -10.32
N ASP A 143 3.25 8.36 -11.13
CA ASP A 143 2.95 6.93 -11.32
C ASP A 143 3.57 6.02 -10.26
N SER A 144 4.61 6.45 -9.51
CA SER A 144 5.34 5.56 -8.61
C SER A 144 4.50 5.05 -7.42
N ALA A 145 3.64 5.89 -6.84
CA ALA A 145 2.74 5.47 -5.75
C ALA A 145 1.56 4.61 -6.29
N ALA A 146 1.13 4.87 -7.53
CA ALA A 146 0.16 4.04 -8.22
C ALA A 146 0.70 2.63 -8.46
N ASP A 147 1.99 2.50 -8.73
CA ASP A 147 2.64 1.20 -8.97
C ASP A 147 2.64 0.31 -7.74
N PHE A 148 2.94 0.83 -6.54
CA PHE A 148 2.87 0.02 -5.32
C PHE A 148 1.45 -0.44 -5.01
N ARG A 149 0.44 0.37 -5.23
CA ARG A 149 -0.95 -0.03 -5.04
C ARG A 149 -1.38 -1.11 -6.03
N LEU A 150 -0.89 -1.03 -7.26
CA LEU A 150 -1.10 -2.09 -8.26
C LEU A 150 -0.42 -3.39 -7.82
N LEU A 151 0.83 -3.33 -7.34
CA LEU A 151 1.55 -4.47 -6.81
C LEU A 151 0.84 -5.09 -5.60
N LEU A 152 0.34 -4.26 -4.68
CA LEU A 152 -0.49 -4.72 -3.56
C LEU A 152 -1.76 -5.42 -4.07
N HIS A 153 -2.44 -4.85 -5.05
CA HIS A 153 -3.63 -5.48 -5.64
C HIS A 153 -3.31 -6.85 -6.24
N GLN A 154 -2.23 -6.95 -7.01
CA GLN A 154 -1.79 -8.22 -7.61
C GLN A 154 -1.45 -9.24 -6.53
N ARG A 155 -0.71 -8.84 -5.49
CA ARG A 155 -0.31 -9.72 -4.39
C ARG A 155 -1.51 -10.19 -3.57
N THR A 156 -2.42 -9.31 -3.21
CA THR A 156 -3.64 -9.67 -2.47
C THR A 156 -4.53 -10.61 -3.27
N LYS A 157 -4.57 -10.47 -4.60
CA LYS A 157 -5.28 -11.39 -5.49
C LYS A 157 -4.66 -12.79 -5.49
N GLN A 158 -3.32 -12.88 -5.52
CA GLN A 158 -2.60 -14.15 -5.44
C GLN A 158 -2.85 -14.84 -4.09
N LEU A 159 -2.73 -14.09 -2.98
CA LEU A 159 -2.98 -14.62 -1.64
C LEU A 159 -4.44 -15.09 -1.46
N LYS A 160 -5.40 -14.38 -2.03
CA LYS A 160 -6.81 -14.80 -2.02
C LYS A 160 -7.03 -16.11 -2.77
N ALA A 161 -6.34 -16.32 -3.88
CA ALA A 161 -6.43 -17.56 -4.67
C ALA A 161 -5.77 -18.76 -3.96
N ALA A 162 -4.77 -18.51 -3.11
CA ALA A 162 -4.00 -19.53 -2.39
C ALA A 162 -4.55 -19.87 -1.00
N SER A 163 -5.52 -19.12 -0.46
CA SER A 163 -6.05 -19.28 0.90
C SER A 163 -7.52 -19.64 0.90
N GLU A 164 -7.89 -20.66 1.70
CA GLU A 164 -9.30 -21.04 1.93
C GLU A 164 -10.08 -19.92 2.64
N THR A 165 -9.42 -19.22 3.57
CA THR A 165 -10.02 -18.06 4.26
C THR A 165 -9.43 -16.77 3.70
N PRO A 166 -10.23 -15.93 3.00
CA PRO A 166 -9.72 -14.72 2.40
C PRO A 166 -9.25 -13.73 3.47
N LEU A 167 -8.02 -13.24 3.34
CA LEU A 167 -7.50 -12.15 4.15
C LEU A 167 -8.33 -10.88 3.93
N ARG A 168 -8.40 -10.05 4.96
CA ARG A 168 -9.09 -8.75 4.93
C ARG A 168 -8.07 -7.64 5.04
N TYR A 169 -8.25 -6.59 4.23
CA TYR A 169 -7.36 -5.44 4.14
C TYR A 169 -8.12 -4.15 4.42
N GLY A 170 -7.61 -3.33 5.30
CA GLY A 170 -8.19 -2.03 5.61
C GLY A 170 -7.89 -1.00 4.52
N TRP A 171 -8.95 -0.37 3.97
CA TRP A 171 -8.81 0.70 2.99
C TRP A 171 -9.81 1.82 3.24
N TYR A 172 -9.36 3.07 3.15
CA TYR A 172 -10.27 4.21 3.28
C TYR A 172 -11.02 4.44 1.98
N LEU A 173 -12.34 4.34 2.06
CA LEU A 173 -13.25 4.56 0.93
C LEU A 173 -14.24 5.66 1.26
N PRO A 174 -14.77 6.39 0.24
CA PRO A 174 -15.82 7.38 0.45
C PRO A 174 -17.06 6.71 1.04
N ASN A 175 -17.61 7.33 2.09
CA ASN A 175 -18.79 6.85 2.79
C ASN A 175 -20.02 7.56 2.26
N PHE A 176 -20.82 6.84 1.45
CA PHE A 176 -22.04 7.36 0.85
C PHE A 176 -23.19 7.33 1.84
N THR A 177 -24.04 8.38 1.79
CA THR A 177 -25.24 8.55 2.60
C THR A 177 -26.51 8.45 1.75
N GLN A 178 -27.67 8.40 2.40
CA GLN A 178 -28.98 8.40 1.71
C GLN A 178 -29.24 9.67 0.89
N LYS A 179 -28.46 10.74 1.08
CA LYS A 179 -28.55 11.97 0.30
C LYS A 179 -27.90 11.85 -1.09
N CYS A 180 -27.21 10.73 -1.37
CA CYS A 180 -26.62 10.51 -2.69
C CYS A 180 -27.70 10.06 -3.69
N PHE A 181 -27.86 10.83 -4.74
CA PHE A 181 -28.79 10.56 -5.85
C PHE A 181 -28.07 10.26 -7.18
N GLY A 182 -26.78 9.97 -7.17
CA GLY A 182 -26.06 9.52 -8.36
C GLY A 182 -25.72 10.61 -9.39
N CYS A 183 -25.53 11.87 -8.99
CA CYS A 183 -25.26 12.98 -9.92
C CYS A 183 -23.92 12.92 -10.69
N GLY A 184 -23.00 12.04 -10.33
CA GLY A 184 -21.73 11.83 -11.03
C GLY A 184 -20.63 12.87 -10.75
N LYS A 185 -20.86 13.91 -9.93
CA LYS A 185 -19.83 14.94 -9.64
C LYS A 185 -18.57 14.32 -9.02
N CYS A 186 -18.72 13.34 -8.11
CA CYS A 186 -17.60 12.65 -7.45
C CYS A 186 -16.79 11.78 -8.43
N GLU A 187 -17.44 11.16 -9.42
CA GLU A 187 -16.77 10.41 -10.48
C GLU A 187 -15.93 11.33 -11.35
N LYS A 188 -16.51 12.46 -11.82
CA LYS A 188 -15.80 13.46 -12.63
C LYS A 188 -14.62 14.10 -11.89
N ALA A 189 -14.74 14.26 -10.56
CA ALA A 189 -13.67 14.81 -9.72
C ALA A 189 -12.55 13.81 -9.41
N CYS A 190 -12.76 12.51 -9.62
CA CYS A 190 -11.78 11.47 -9.29
C CYS A 190 -10.71 11.36 -10.37
N ARG A 191 -9.57 12.04 -10.19
CA ARG A 191 -8.46 12.06 -11.15
C ARG A 191 -7.86 10.68 -11.42
N SER A 192 -7.82 9.80 -10.42
CA SER A 192 -7.29 8.43 -10.57
C SER A 192 -8.28 7.47 -11.25
N GLY A 193 -9.51 7.90 -11.53
CA GLY A 193 -10.56 7.04 -12.08
C GLY A 193 -10.93 5.86 -11.16
N ALA A 194 -10.67 6.00 -9.85
CA ALA A 194 -10.99 4.98 -8.87
C ALA A 194 -12.49 4.83 -8.63
N LEU A 195 -13.26 5.91 -8.80
CA LEU A 195 -14.69 5.97 -8.54
C LEU A 195 -15.45 6.01 -9.86
N LYS A 196 -16.46 5.14 -10.01
CA LYS A 196 -17.32 5.05 -11.18
C LYS A 196 -18.78 4.87 -10.78
N LEU A 197 -19.67 5.42 -11.59
CA LEU A 197 -21.10 5.20 -11.50
C LEU A 197 -21.54 4.28 -12.65
N GLU A 198 -22.28 3.24 -12.30
CA GLU A 198 -22.79 2.25 -13.26
C GLU A 198 -24.30 2.22 -13.19
N ASP A 199 -24.98 2.51 -14.28
CA ASP A 199 -26.44 2.39 -14.38
C ASP A 199 -26.83 0.90 -14.43
N LEU A 200 -27.79 0.52 -13.60
CA LEU A 200 -28.30 -0.84 -13.52
C LEU A 200 -29.60 -0.99 -14.32
N PRO A 201 -29.95 -2.21 -14.77
CA PRO A 201 -31.19 -2.45 -15.54
C PRO A 201 -32.48 -2.09 -14.81
N ASP A 202 -32.45 -2.04 -13.47
CA ASP A 202 -33.57 -1.69 -12.60
C ASP A 202 -33.78 -0.16 -12.44
N GLY A 203 -33.04 0.66 -13.20
CA GLY A 203 -33.07 2.12 -13.11
C GLY A 203 -32.35 2.71 -11.92
N GLN A 204 -31.66 1.87 -11.14
CA GLN A 204 -30.77 2.32 -10.08
C GLN A 204 -29.36 2.64 -10.61
N THR A 205 -28.61 3.41 -9.85
CA THR A 205 -27.19 3.66 -10.10
C THR A 205 -26.37 3.02 -8.99
N ARG A 206 -25.40 2.21 -9.38
CA ARG A 206 -24.42 1.61 -8.49
C ARG A 206 -23.15 2.44 -8.47
N VAL A 207 -22.66 2.76 -7.30
CA VAL A 207 -21.35 3.40 -7.12
C VAL A 207 -20.30 2.33 -6.87
N VAL A 208 -19.30 2.30 -7.73
CA VAL A 208 -18.18 1.34 -7.66
C VAL A 208 -16.90 2.12 -7.37
N VAL A 209 -16.13 1.64 -6.41
CA VAL A 209 -14.78 2.15 -6.14
C VAL A 209 -13.76 1.05 -6.38
N THR A 210 -12.64 1.40 -7.01
CA THR A 210 -11.49 0.53 -7.19
C THR A 210 -10.42 0.92 -6.17
N PRO A 211 -10.29 0.23 -5.02
CA PRO A 211 -9.41 0.63 -3.92
C PRO A 211 -7.98 0.87 -4.34
N TRP A 212 -7.35 -0.04 -5.10
CA TRP A 212 -5.96 0.14 -5.50
C TRP A 212 -5.69 1.40 -6.34
N LYS A 213 -6.70 1.95 -7.00
CA LYS A 213 -6.62 3.24 -7.71
C LYS A 213 -6.88 4.44 -6.80
N CYS A 214 -7.58 4.22 -5.67
CA CYS A 214 -7.95 5.29 -4.76
C CYS A 214 -6.75 5.77 -3.94
N SER A 215 -6.38 7.04 -4.12
CA SER A 215 -5.30 7.68 -3.35
C SER A 215 -5.73 8.18 -1.96
N GLU A 216 -6.98 7.94 -1.56
CA GLU A 216 -7.55 8.40 -0.28
C GLU A 216 -7.54 9.94 -0.12
N CYS A 217 -7.46 10.68 -1.21
CA CYS A 217 -7.27 12.13 -1.23
C CYS A 217 -8.50 12.96 -0.78
N GLY A 218 -9.68 12.35 -0.67
CA GLY A 218 -10.90 13.03 -0.23
C GLY A 218 -11.53 14.02 -1.25
N VAL A 219 -10.98 14.16 -2.46
CA VAL A 219 -11.51 15.09 -3.48
C VAL A 219 -12.98 14.78 -3.83
N CYS A 220 -13.38 13.50 -3.84
CA CYS A 220 -14.76 13.10 -4.06
C CYS A 220 -15.71 13.58 -2.95
N VAL A 221 -15.24 13.69 -1.71
CA VAL A 221 -15.98 14.25 -0.57
C VAL A 221 -16.18 15.75 -0.79
N ALA A 222 -15.10 16.48 -1.10
CA ALA A 222 -15.16 17.91 -1.35
C ALA A 222 -16.03 18.30 -2.57
N ALA A 223 -16.06 17.44 -3.59
CA ALA A 223 -16.88 17.65 -4.79
C ALA A 223 -18.38 17.37 -4.57
N CYS A 224 -18.76 16.77 -3.44
CA CYS A 224 -20.14 16.39 -3.15
C CYS A 224 -20.94 17.56 -2.55
N SER A 225 -21.64 18.33 -3.40
CA SER A 225 -22.38 19.53 -2.98
C SER A 225 -23.61 19.27 -2.11
N ASN A 226 -24.15 18.06 -2.12
CA ASN A 226 -25.38 17.69 -1.40
C ASN A 226 -25.15 16.83 -0.16
N SER A 227 -23.90 16.74 0.34
CA SER A 227 -23.53 15.88 1.47
C SER A 227 -23.89 14.40 1.29
N GLY A 228 -23.95 13.94 0.04
CA GLY A 228 -24.13 12.52 -0.29
C GLY A 228 -22.91 11.65 0.02
N ILE A 229 -21.77 12.28 0.35
CA ILE A 229 -20.56 11.65 0.90
C ILE A 229 -20.19 12.41 2.17
N ASP A 230 -20.15 11.72 3.31
CA ASP A 230 -19.89 12.31 4.63
C ASP A 230 -18.42 12.18 5.10
N GLY A 231 -17.55 11.65 4.24
CA GLY A 231 -16.13 11.52 4.53
C GLY A 231 -15.51 10.26 3.94
N MET A 232 -14.27 10.00 4.34
CA MET A 232 -13.56 8.74 4.05
C MET A 232 -13.65 7.82 5.27
N LYS A 233 -13.99 6.55 5.05
CA LYS A 233 -14.17 5.57 6.13
C LYS A 233 -13.35 4.33 5.90
N LEU A 234 -12.66 3.84 6.93
CA LEU A 234 -11.92 2.59 6.89
C LEU A 234 -12.91 1.42 6.71
N ARG A 235 -12.69 0.63 5.67
CA ARG A 235 -13.48 -0.58 5.38
C ARG A 235 -12.56 -1.78 5.26
N GLN A 236 -13.02 -2.93 5.76
CA GLN A 236 -12.34 -4.20 5.60
C GLN A 236 -12.76 -4.86 4.28
N LEU A 237 -11.81 -5.06 3.40
CA LEU A 237 -12.03 -5.55 2.05
C LEU A 237 -11.33 -6.89 1.82
N THR A 238 -11.95 -7.79 1.09
CA THR A 238 -11.33 -9.05 0.64
C THR A 238 -10.69 -8.93 -0.75
N THR A 239 -10.77 -7.75 -1.36
CA THR A 239 -10.18 -7.44 -2.67
C THR A 239 -9.87 -5.96 -2.77
N LEU A 240 -8.79 -5.61 -3.45
CA LEU A 240 -8.46 -4.23 -3.83
C LEU A 240 -8.93 -3.89 -5.27
N GLY A 241 -9.58 -4.85 -5.94
CA GLY A 241 -10.30 -4.63 -7.20
C GLY A 241 -11.60 -3.85 -7.01
N PRO A 242 -12.41 -3.69 -8.08
CA PRO A 242 -13.66 -2.95 -8.01
C PRO A 242 -14.62 -3.52 -6.95
N VAL A 243 -15.15 -2.65 -6.09
CA VAL A 243 -16.14 -2.99 -5.06
C VAL A 243 -17.34 -2.04 -5.14
N SER A 244 -18.55 -2.58 -5.03
CA SER A 244 -19.76 -1.77 -4.91
C SER A 244 -19.83 -1.19 -3.50
N VAL A 245 -19.90 0.13 -3.39
CA VAL A 245 -19.92 0.83 -2.09
C VAL A 245 -21.29 1.41 -1.77
N TYR A 246 -22.11 1.67 -2.79
CA TYR A 246 -23.45 2.27 -2.62
C TYR A 246 -24.34 1.98 -3.82
N LYS A 247 -25.68 2.05 -3.60
CA LYS A 247 -26.70 2.07 -4.65
C LYS A 247 -27.71 3.19 -4.35
N CYS A 248 -28.12 3.91 -5.36
CA CYS A 248 -29.12 4.97 -5.26
C CYS A 248 -30.06 4.94 -6.46
N SER A 249 -31.27 5.47 -6.29
CA SER A 249 -32.17 5.78 -7.41
C SER A 249 -31.70 7.08 -8.05
N LYS A 250 -31.57 7.10 -9.37
CA LYS A 250 -31.21 8.30 -10.12
C LYS A 250 -32.38 9.25 -10.12
N THR A 251 -32.43 10.17 -9.18
CA THR A 251 -33.35 11.29 -9.24
C THR A 251 -32.69 12.36 -10.10
N LEU A 252 -33.34 12.77 -11.17
CA LEU A 252 -32.86 13.90 -11.98
C LEU A 252 -32.67 15.09 -11.04
N CYS A 253 -31.48 15.69 -11.03
CA CYS A 253 -31.29 16.99 -10.41
C CYS A 253 -32.29 17.94 -11.09
N ALA A 254 -33.18 18.50 -10.35
CA ALA A 254 -33.75 19.77 -10.73
C ALA A 254 -32.61 20.79 -10.68
N ASP A 255 -32.30 21.39 -11.83
CA ASP A 255 -31.28 22.42 -12.03
C ASP A 255 -31.38 23.57 -11.02
#